data_fd1bb93bbc3b619351c752380a516db5
#
_entry.id   fd1bb93bbc3b619351c752380a516db5
#
_cell.length_a   1.000
_cell.length_b   1.000
_cell.length_c   1.000
_cell.angle_alpha   90.00
_cell.angle_beta   90.00
_cell.angle_gamma   90.00
#
_symmetry.space_group_name_H-M   'P 1'
#
loop_
_entity.id
_entity.type
_entity.pdbx_description
1 polymer ?
#
loop_
_entity_poly.entity_id
_entity_poly.type
_entity_poly.pdbx_seq_one_letter_code
_entity_poly.pdbx_strand_id
1 'polypeptide(L)'
;MSGRSHLDEILTTIHDVVEKIPFNQVLGLAVESLDLDRPSVKLAMREELIGNFIRGSLHGGVISSTLDFMGGLVAFLGVLKTLDGQPAPAMAARFAKIGTIDLRIDYLRPGLGQSFVATGYVLRTGKKVAVTRMELHNEQRELIAVGTGAYMIA
;
A
#
# COMPACT_ATOMS: atom_id res chain seq x y z
N MET A 1 -18.15 -14.52 24.42
CA MET A 1 -17.60 -14.66 23.06
C MET A 1 -17.81 -13.35 22.33
N SER A 2 -16.79 -12.56 22.22
CA SER A 2 -16.82 -11.32 21.43
C SER A 2 -16.84 -11.72 19.95
N GLY A 3 -18.01 -11.58 19.31
CA GLY A 3 -18.09 -11.74 17.85
C GLY A 3 -17.19 -10.71 17.19
N ARG A 4 -16.30 -11.16 16.31
CA ARG A 4 -15.55 -10.24 15.44
C ARG A 4 -16.57 -9.35 14.72
N SER A 5 -16.31 -8.05 14.67
CA SER A 5 -17.16 -7.16 13.89
C SER A 5 -17.09 -7.55 12.42
N HIS A 6 -18.13 -7.26 11.65
CA HIS A 6 -18.13 -7.49 10.20
C HIS A 6 -16.93 -6.79 9.52
N LEU A 7 -16.55 -5.63 10.01
CA LEU A 7 -15.35 -4.91 9.56
C LEU A 7 -14.07 -5.71 9.81
N ASP A 8 -13.92 -6.34 11.00
CA ASP A 8 -12.72 -7.13 11.32
C ASP A 8 -12.58 -8.34 10.40
N GLU A 9 -13.69 -8.97 10.02
CA GLU A 9 -13.69 -10.08 9.05
C GLU A 9 -13.23 -9.62 7.67
N ILE A 10 -13.72 -8.45 7.23
CA ILE A 10 -13.32 -7.86 5.96
C ILE A 10 -11.84 -7.50 5.96
N LEU A 11 -11.35 -6.86 7.01
CA LEU A 11 -9.94 -6.50 7.12
C LEU A 11 -9.03 -7.73 7.15
N THR A 12 -9.44 -8.82 7.81
CA THR A 12 -8.73 -10.09 7.78
C THR A 12 -8.65 -10.65 6.35
N THR A 13 -9.75 -10.61 5.62
CA THR A 13 -9.78 -11.04 4.21
C THR A 13 -8.88 -10.19 3.33
N ILE A 14 -8.90 -8.88 3.52
CA ILE A 14 -8.02 -7.96 2.78
C ILE A 14 -6.55 -8.27 3.06
N HIS A 15 -6.20 -8.48 4.32
CA HIS A 15 -4.85 -8.86 4.73
C HIS A 15 -4.37 -10.08 3.95
N ASP A 16 -5.17 -11.15 3.94
CA ASP A 16 -4.83 -12.40 3.27
C ASP A 16 -4.71 -12.22 1.75
N VAL A 17 -5.62 -11.45 1.14
CA VAL A 17 -5.59 -11.19 -0.30
C VAL A 17 -4.35 -10.38 -0.67
N VAL A 18 -4.04 -9.33 0.08
CA VAL A 18 -2.90 -8.44 -0.17
C VAL A 18 -1.59 -9.21 -0.16
N GLU A 19 -1.39 -10.09 0.82
CA GLU A 19 -0.16 -10.87 0.93
C GLU A 19 -0.06 -11.98 -0.13
N LYS A 20 -1.18 -12.39 -0.73
CA LYS A 20 -1.23 -13.37 -1.81
C LYS A 20 -1.10 -12.78 -3.22
N ILE A 21 -1.11 -11.47 -3.37
CA ILE A 21 -0.88 -10.85 -4.68
C ILE A 21 0.51 -11.27 -5.17
N PRO A 22 0.62 -11.89 -6.37
CA PRO A 22 1.90 -12.47 -6.83
C PRO A 22 3.05 -11.48 -6.82
N PHE A 23 2.84 -10.26 -7.27
CA PHE A 23 3.89 -9.25 -7.29
C PHE A 23 4.29 -8.78 -5.89
N ASN A 24 3.35 -8.71 -4.96
CA ASN A 24 3.67 -8.43 -3.55
C ASN A 24 4.53 -9.53 -2.93
N GLN A 25 4.33 -10.78 -3.35
CA GLN A 25 5.18 -11.90 -2.93
C GLN A 25 6.60 -11.78 -3.50
N VAL A 26 6.75 -11.34 -4.75
CA VAL A 26 8.06 -11.06 -5.35
C VAL A 26 8.80 -9.98 -4.56
N LEU A 27 8.12 -8.91 -4.18
CA LEU A 27 8.69 -7.84 -3.36
C LEU A 27 8.90 -8.25 -1.90
N GLY A 28 8.14 -9.22 -1.40
CA GLY A 28 8.14 -9.61 0.00
C GLY A 28 7.38 -8.63 0.89
N LEU A 29 6.34 -7.99 0.36
CA LEU A 29 5.50 -7.07 1.14
C LEU A 29 4.67 -7.82 2.16
N ALA A 30 4.69 -7.34 3.40
CA ALA A 30 3.87 -7.82 4.50
C ALA A 30 2.99 -6.68 5.04
N VAL A 31 1.73 -6.98 5.31
CA VAL A 31 0.84 -6.02 5.95
C VAL A 31 1.26 -5.86 7.41
N GLU A 32 1.54 -4.62 7.82
CA GLU A 32 1.83 -4.28 9.21
C GLU A 32 0.58 -3.78 9.94
N SER A 33 -0.21 -2.93 9.28
CA SER A 33 -1.46 -2.39 9.82
C SER A 33 -2.46 -2.10 8.70
N LEU A 34 -3.71 -2.43 8.92
CA LEU A 34 -4.84 -2.06 8.07
C LEU A 34 -5.72 -0.99 8.74
N ASP A 35 -5.11 -0.04 9.42
CA ASP A 35 -5.81 1.16 9.86
C ASP A 35 -6.45 1.84 8.64
N LEU A 36 -7.74 2.17 8.75
CA LEU A 36 -8.50 2.70 7.62
C LEU A 36 -8.03 4.08 7.15
N ASP A 37 -7.40 4.84 8.04
CA ASP A 37 -6.93 6.19 7.74
C ASP A 37 -5.46 6.20 7.33
N ARG A 38 -4.65 5.34 7.93
CA ARG A 38 -3.22 5.29 7.66
C ARG A 38 -2.66 3.86 7.77
N PRO A 39 -2.95 3.01 6.79
CA PRO A 39 -2.40 1.66 6.76
C PRO A 39 -0.89 1.68 6.55
N SER A 40 -0.23 0.58 6.88
CA SER A 40 1.19 0.39 6.64
C SER A 40 1.51 -1.00 6.14
N VAL A 41 2.50 -1.07 5.25
CA VAL A 41 3.11 -2.33 4.79
C VAL A 41 4.61 -2.27 5.01
N LYS A 42 5.21 -3.43 5.22
CA LYS A 42 6.63 -3.58 5.51
C LYS A 42 7.34 -4.37 4.43
N LEU A 43 8.58 -3.97 4.16
CA LEU A 43 9.48 -4.59 3.20
C LEU A 43 10.83 -4.84 3.87
N ALA A 44 11.30 -6.09 3.85
CA ALA A 44 12.66 -6.41 4.30
C ALA A 44 13.66 -6.23 3.15
N MET A 45 14.85 -5.72 3.45
CA MET A 45 15.94 -5.69 2.48
C MET A 45 16.38 -7.10 2.13
N ARG A 46 16.62 -7.35 0.88
CA ARG A 46 17.30 -8.54 0.37
C ARG A 46 18.04 -8.22 -0.92
N GLU A 47 18.99 -9.07 -1.27
CA GLU A 47 19.92 -8.82 -2.38
C GLU A 47 19.22 -8.56 -3.71
N GLU A 48 18.13 -9.28 -4.00
CA GLU A 48 17.38 -9.17 -5.25
C GLU A 48 16.69 -7.81 -5.42
N LEU A 49 16.55 -7.03 -4.35
CA LEU A 49 15.92 -5.71 -4.36
C LEU A 49 16.92 -4.56 -4.54
N ILE A 50 18.21 -4.87 -4.57
CA ILE A 50 19.26 -3.86 -4.70
C ILE A 50 19.35 -3.39 -6.14
N GLY A 51 19.29 -2.06 -6.33
CA GLY A 51 19.51 -1.41 -7.62
C GLY A 51 20.94 -0.90 -7.76
N ASN A 52 21.44 -0.24 -6.74
CA ASN A 52 22.84 0.21 -6.68
C ASN A 52 23.63 -0.72 -5.75
N PHE A 53 24.34 -1.68 -6.35
CA PHE A 53 25.08 -2.67 -5.58
C PHE A 53 26.31 -2.11 -4.85
N ILE A 54 26.84 -0.96 -5.29
CA ILE A 54 27.97 -0.28 -4.62
C ILE A 54 27.51 0.29 -3.27
N ARG A 55 26.32 0.87 -3.23
CA ARG A 55 25.71 1.43 -2.01
C ARG A 55 24.90 0.41 -1.22
N GLY A 56 24.46 -0.67 -1.85
CA GLY A 56 23.52 -1.61 -1.26
C GLY A 56 22.12 -1.02 -1.06
N SER A 57 21.72 -0.06 -1.90
CA SER A 57 20.44 0.60 -1.78
C SER A 57 19.35 -0.04 -2.64
N LEU A 58 18.10 0.08 -2.20
CA LEU A 58 16.92 -0.38 -2.93
C LEU A 58 16.91 0.16 -4.35
N HIS A 59 16.53 -0.68 -5.31
CA HIS A 59 16.18 -0.25 -6.65
C HIS A 59 15.01 0.71 -6.61
N GLY A 60 15.08 1.79 -7.40
CA GLY A 60 13.97 2.77 -7.49
C GLY A 60 12.64 2.15 -7.90
N GLY A 61 12.68 1.09 -8.74
CA GLY A 61 11.50 0.32 -9.11
C GLY A 61 10.85 -0.41 -7.93
N VAL A 62 11.63 -0.86 -6.95
CA VAL A 62 11.09 -1.46 -5.71
C VAL A 62 10.36 -0.40 -4.90
N ILE A 63 10.95 0.78 -4.76
CA ILE A 63 10.35 1.91 -4.05
C ILE A 63 9.05 2.33 -4.71
N SER A 64 9.06 2.54 -6.03
CA SER A 64 7.86 2.96 -6.77
C SER A 64 6.76 1.91 -6.75
N SER A 65 7.09 0.63 -6.90
CA SER A 65 6.12 -0.46 -6.83
C SER A 65 5.48 -0.58 -5.44
N THR A 66 6.27 -0.42 -4.39
CA THR A 66 5.77 -0.45 -3.00
C THR A 66 4.83 0.71 -2.74
N LEU A 67 5.19 1.92 -3.19
CA LEU A 67 4.34 3.09 -3.02
C LEU A 67 3.10 3.05 -3.91
N ASP A 68 3.19 2.50 -5.11
CA ASP A 68 2.02 2.28 -5.97
C ASP A 68 1.01 1.34 -5.30
N PHE A 69 1.48 0.22 -4.80
CA PHE A 69 0.64 -0.71 -4.05
C PHE A 69 -0.01 -0.01 -2.84
N MET A 70 0.78 0.74 -2.08
CA MET A 70 0.29 1.46 -0.90
C MET A 70 -0.81 2.46 -1.26
N GLY A 71 -0.63 3.19 -2.35
CA GLY A 71 -1.61 4.15 -2.85
C GLY A 71 -2.94 3.50 -3.23
N GLY A 72 -2.88 2.36 -3.93
CA GLY A 72 -4.06 1.57 -4.27
C GLY A 72 -4.78 1.00 -3.05
N LEU A 73 -4.02 0.51 -2.06
CA LEU A 73 -4.58 0.02 -0.80
C LEU A 73 -5.30 1.14 -0.04
N VAL A 74 -4.67 2.29 0.08
CA VAL A 74 -5.27 3.49 0.72
C VAL A 74 -6.55 3.91 0.01
N ALA A 75 -6.53 3.96 -1.32
CA ALA A 75 -7.71 4.28 -2.12
C ALA A 75 -8.86 3.30 -1.86
N PHE A 76 -8.55 2.01 -1.80
CA PHE A 76 -9.54 0.98 -1.50
C PHE A 76 -10.11 1.09 -0.08
N LEU A 77 -9.27 1.25 0.93
CA LEU A 77 -9.72 1.43 2.31
C LEU A 77 -10.59 2.68 2.47
N GLY A 78 -10.27 3.74 1.72
CA GLY A 78 -11.13 4.93 1.65
C GLY A 78 -12.52 4.64 1.09
N VAL A 79 -12.61 3.77 0.07
CA VAL A 79 -13.89 3.31 -0.49
C VAL A 79 -14.65 2.45 0.52
N LEU A 80 -13.97 1.59 1.29
CA LEU A 80 -14.62 0.75 2.31
C LEU A 80 -15.40 1.57 3.33
N LYS A 81 -14.91 2.74 3.70
CA LYS A 81 -15.63 3.65 4.62
C LYS A 81 -17.00 4.07 4.08
N THR A 82 -17.16 4.09 2.76
CA THR A 82 -18.42 4.47 2.11
C THR A 82 -19.34 3.28 1.85
N LEU A 83 -18.84 2.06 2.03
CA LEU A 83 -19.55 0.80 1.76
C LEU A 83 -20.00 0.10 3.06
N ASP A 84 -20.11 0.81 4.14
CA ASP A 84 -20.51 0.25 5.43
C ASP A 84 -21.83 -0.54 5.28
N GLY A 85 -21.82 -1.77 5.83
CA GLY A 85 -22.95 -2.69 5.75
C GLY A 85 -23.11 -3.43 4.40
N GLN A 86 -22.24 -3.21 3.41
CA GLN A 86 -22.29 -3.96 2.15
C GLN A 86 -21.72 -5.37 2.31
N PRO A 87 -22.23 -6.38 1.56
CA PRO A 87 -21.73 -7.74 1.62
C PRO A 87 -20.33 -7.86 1.01
N ALA A 88 -19.54 -8.85 1.49
CA ALA A 88 -18.18 -9.12 1.02
C ALA A 88 -18.03 -9.24 -0.52
N PRO A 89 -18.96 -9.86 -1.28
CA PRO A 89 -18.87 -9.87 -2.73
C PRO A 89 -18.88 -8.49 -3.39
N ALA A 90 -19.64 -7.54 -2.83
CA ALA A 90 -19.67 -6.16 -3.33
C ALA A 90 -18.31 -5.47 -3.10
N MET A 91 -17.66 -5.75 -1.99
CA MET A 91 -16.32 -5.23 -1.68
C MET A 91 -15.25 -5.82 -2.59
N ALA A 92 -15.29 -7.13 -2.85
CA ALA A 92 -14.40 -7.79 -3.80
C ALA A 92 -14.54 -7.21 -5.22
N ALA A 93 -15.78 -6.94 -5.65
CA ALA A 93 -16.05 -6.31 -6.94
C ALA A 93 -15.47 -4.89 -7.04
N ARG A 94 -15.48 -4.14 -5.92
CA ARG A 94 -14.86 -2.80 -5.86
C ARG A 94 -13.34 -2.89 -5.87
N PHE A 95 -12.75 -3.83 -5.14
CA PHE A 95 -11.31 -4.06 -5.17
C PHE A 95 -10.82 -4.39 -6.58
N ALA A 96 -11.54 -5.20 -7.32
CA ALA A 96 -11.21 -5.57 -8.69
C ALA A 96 -11.19 -4.38 -9.67
N LYS A 97 -11.82 -3.27 -9.31
CA LYS A 97 -11.84 -2.05 -10.14
C LYS A 97 -10.72 -1.07 -9.82
N ILE A 98 -9.97 -1.30 -8.74
CA ILE A 98 -8.84 -0.44 -8.39
C ILE A 98 -7.78 -0.56 -9.47
N GLY A 99 -7.37 0.57 -10.02
CA GLY A 99 -6.34 0.62 -11.05
C GLY A 99 -5.59 1.93 -10.97
N THR A 100 -4.27 1.86 -11.14
CA THR A 100 -3.40 3.03 -11.14
C THR A 100 -3.61 3.83 -12.42
N ILE A 101 -3.94 5.11 -12.28
CA ILE A 101 -4.06 6.06 -13.39
C ILE A 101 -2.74 6.79 -13.58
N ASP A 102 -2.19 7.29 -12.47
CA ASP A 102 -0.96 8.08 -12.48
C ASP A 102 -0.25 7.92 -11.15
N LEU A 103 1.07 7.96 -11.21
CA LEU A 103 1.93 7.84 -10.04
C LEU A 103 3.15 8.75 -10.21
N ARG A 104 3.35 9.64 -9.26
CA ARG A 104 4.55 10.44 -9.13
C ARG A 104 5.30 10.03 -7.88
N ILE A 105 6.60 9.75 -8.03
CA ILE A 105 7.50 9.44 -6.92
C ILE A 105 8.62 10.48 -6.89
N ASP A 106 8.87 11.02 -5.71
CA ASP A 106 10.04 11.83 -5.43
C ASP A 106 11.00 11.00 -4.56
N TYR A 107 12.16 10.69 -5.11
CA TYR A 107 13.22 9.91 -4.44
C TYR A 107 14.13 10.90 -3.70
N LEU A 108 13.99 10.93 -2.38
CA LEU A 108 14.63 11.96 -1.55
C LEU A 108 15.97 11.51 -0.98
N ARG A 109 16.11 10.22 -0.68
CA ARG A 109 17.33 9.61 -0.14
C ARG A 109 17.54 8.22 -0.70
N PRO A 110 18.80 7.72 -0.73
CA PRO A 110 19.04 6.31 -1.05
C PRO A 110 18.28 5.39 -0.09
N GLY A 111 17.66 4.35 -0.63
CA GLY A 111 16.94 3.35 0.16
C GLY A 111 17.90 2.44 0.93
N LEU A 112 18.56 2.96 1.93
CA LEU A 112 19.51 2.24 2.79
C LEU A 112 18.80 1.80 4.07
N GLY A 113 19.03 0.55 4.48
CA GLY A 113 18.46 -0.01 5.70
C GLY A 113 18.20 -1.51 5.58
N GLN A 114 17.74 -2.10 6.68
CA GLN A 114 17.39 -3.52 6.77
C GLN A 114 15.90 -3.76 6.52
N SER A 115 15.09 -2.75 6.79
CA SER A 115 13.65 -2.81 6.56
C SER A 115 13.08 -1.43 6.25
N PHE A 116 11.95 -1.44 5.55
CA PHE A 116 11.26 -0.23 5.10
C PHE A 116 9.78 -0.36 5.41
N VAL A 117 9.14 0.75 5.76
CA VAL A 117 7.71 0.84 5.99
C VAL A 117 7.11 1.86 5.04
N ALA A 118 6.12 1.44 4.27
CA ALA A 118 5.30 2.33 3.46
C ALA A 118 4.01 2.64 4.22
N THR A 119 3.65 3.90 4.26
CA THR A 119 2.38 4.41 4.81
C THR A 119 1.68 5.26 3.76
N GLY A 120 0.40 5.48 3.94
CA GLY A 120 -0.33 6.34 3.03
C GLY A 120 -1.65 6.83 3.60
N TYR A 121 -2.21 7.84 2.98
CA TYR A 121 -3.51 8.39 3.33
C TYR A 121 -4.18 9.02 2.11
N VAL A 122 -5.50 9.14 2.18
CA VAL A 122 -6.30 9.75 1.11
C VAL A 122 -6.19 11.26 1.16
N LEU A 123 -5.87 11.88 0.02
CA LEU A 123 -5.99 13.33 -0.17
C LEU A 123 -7.43 13.69 -0.58
N ARG A 124 -8.01 12.89 -1.47
CA ARG A 124 -9.39 13.08 -1.95
C ARG A 124 -9.96 11.77 -2.48
N THR A 125 -11.18 11.47 -2.14
CA THR A 125 -11.99 10.41 -2.78
C THR A 125 -13.11 11.06 -3.59
N GLY A 126 -13.08 10.88 -4.89
CA GLY A 126 -14.15 11.26 -5.80
C GLY A 126 -15.11 10.11 -6.07
N LYS A 127 -16.00 10.27 -7.05
CA LYS A 127 -16.92 9.20 -7.47
C LYS A 127 -16.22 8.07 -8.23
N LYS A 128 -15.21 8.38 -9.03
CA LYS A 128 -14.50 7.43 -9.89
C LYS A 128 -13.01 7.35 -9.62
N VAL A 129 -12.44 8.37 -9.01
CA VAL A 129 -10.99 8.51 -8.80
C VAL A 129 -10.72 8.92 -7.36
N ALA A 130 -9.73 8.27 -6.75
CA ALA A 130 -9.14 8.71 -5.49
C ALA A 130 -7.71 9.18 -5.74
N VAL A 131 -7.30 10.21 -5.01
CA VAL A 131 -5.92 10.71 -4.99
C VAL A 131 -5.34 10.44 -3.60
N THR A 132 -4.16 9.83 -3.57
CA THR A 132 -3.53 9.38 -2.34
C THR A 132 -2.10 9.88 -2.21
N ARG A 133 -1.64 10.01 -0.98
CA ARG A 133 -0.27 10.37 -0.63
C ARG A 133 0.39 9.20 0.08
N MET A 134 1.63 8.88 -0.28
CA MET A 134 2.38 7.77 0.29
C MET A 134 3.78 8.21 0.70
N GLU A 135 4.33 7.53 1.70
CA GLU A 135 5.68 7.75 2.22
C GLU A 135 6.37 6.41 2.45
N LEU A 136 7.67 6.36 2.19
CA LEU A 136 8.53 5.23 2.52
C LEU A 136 9.61 5.67 3.50
N HIS A 137 9.71 4.98 4.63
CA HIS A 137 10.73 5.20 5.65
C HIS A 137 11.54 3.94 5.88
N ASN A 138 12.81 4.07 6.26
CA ASN A 138 13.62 2.94 6.75
C ASN A 138 13.38 2.71 8.26
N GLU A 139 14.06 1.74 8.85
CA GLU A 139 13.95 1.42 10.29
C GLU A 139 14.46 2.54 11.21
N GLN A 140 15.26 3.45 10.69
CA GLN A 140 15.73 4.65 11.41
C GLN A 140 14.78 5.83 11.27
N ARG A 141 13.60 5.61 10.64
CA ARG A 141 12.59 6.62 10.36
C ARG A 141 13.05 7.74 9.42
N GLU A 142 14.08 7.49 8.63
CA GLU A 142 14.47 8.40 7.56
C GLU A 142 13.46 8.32 6.41
N LEU A 143 12.98 9.45 5.95
CA LEU A 143 12.10 9.54 4.80
C LEU A 143 12.90 9.30 3.51
N ILE A 144 12.67 8.17 2.87
CA ILE A 144 13.39 7.73 1.66
C ILE A 144 12.72 8.29 0.40
N ALA A 145 11.40 8.19 0.32
CA ALA A 145 10.65 8.62 -0.85
C ALA A 145 9.23 9.01 -0.46
N VAL A 146 8.62 9.85 -1.27
CA VAL A 146 7.21 10.21 -1.19
C VAL A 146 6.55 9.98 -2.53
N GLY A 147 5.27 9.65 -2.51
CA GLY A 147 4.48 9.44 -3.72
C GLY A 147 3.14 10.14 -3.64
N THR A 148 2.62 10.49 -4.81
CA THR A 148 1.23 10.90 -5.00
C THR A 148 0.69 10.10 -6.15
N GLY A 149 -0.44 9.43 -5.95
CA GLY A 149 -1.07 8.58 -6.95
C GLY A 149 -2.54 8.91 -7.15
N ALA A 150 -3.00 8.68 -8.38
CA ALA A 150 -4.42 8.72 -8.73
C ALA A 150 -4.85 7.30 -9.12
N TYR A 151 -5.98 6.86 -8.56
CA TYR A 151 -6.47 5.49 -8.72
C TYR A 151 -7.93 5.48 -9.14
N MET A 152 -8.25 4.64 -10.12
CA MET A 152 -9.63 4.34 -10.46
C MET A 152 -10.25 3.52 -9.32
N ILE A 153 -11.46 3.89 -8.88
CA ILE A 153 -12.16 3.24 -7.76
C ILE A 153 -13.60 2.83 -8.10
N ALA A 154 -14.02 3.02 -9.33
CA ALA A 154 -15.35 2.63 -9.79
C ALA A 154 -15.37 2.20 -11.27
#